data_50020afd3c97b7d0b3cec451dc02e8f9
#
_entry.id   50020afd3c97b7d0b3cec451dc02e8f9
#
_cell.length_a   1.000
_cell.length_b   1.000
_cell.length_c   1.000
_cell.angle_alpha   90.00
_cell.angle_beta   90.00
_cell.angle_gamma   90.00
#
_symmetry.space_group_name_H-M   'P 1'
#
loop_
_entity.id
_entity.type
_entity.pdbx_description
1 polymer ?
#
loop_
_entity_poly.entity_id
_entity_poly.type
_entity_poly.pdbx_seq_one_letter_code
_entity_poly.pdbx_strand_id
1 'polypeptide(L)'
;MSQENVQAARGLYDAFNRGDLNAFENGCSREFVWNEAENSLNAAGNPYRNFKQVLEGVFQPTKRDFDGFRCDLEKLLDAGDTIIGTGRYRGKRQETGKQLSAQFCHVLHFDRDARLDGVQEYTDTLQEAEVAGRVQQVERVRIIQPAM
;
A
#
# COMPACT_ATOMS: atom_id res chain seq x y z
N MET A 1 -9.01 5.57 -21.12
CA MET A 1 -7.79 5.44 -21.91
C MET A 1 -6.62 5.19 -20.97
N SER A 2 -5.67 4.37 -21.39
CA SER A 2 -4.60 3.93 -20.49
C SER A 2 -3.71 5.09 -19.99
N GLN A 3 -3.45 6.09 -20.85
CA GLN A 3 -2.66 7.25 -20.43
C GLN A 3 -3.39 8.07 -19.36
N GLU A 4 -4.69 8.19 -19.45
CA GLU A 4 -5.49 8.82 -18.40
C GLU A 4 -5.40 8.03 -17.10
N ASN A 5 -5.38 6.70 -17.18
CA ASN A 5 -5.27 5.84 -16.03
C ASN A 5 -3.88 5.98 -15.36
N VAL A 6 -2.81 6.09 -16.16
CA VAL A 6 -1.47 6.35 -15.62
C VAL A 6 -1.44 7.68 -14.87
N GLN A 7 -2.01 8.73 -15.45
CA GLN A 7 -2.09 10.04 -14.81
C GLN A 7 -2.93 9.99 -13.53
N ALA A 8 -4.07 9.30 -13.58
CA ALA A 8 -4.94 9.13 -12.42
C ALA A 8 -4.20 8.39 -11.29
N ALA A 9 -3.47 7.32 -11.62
CA ALA A 9 -2.67 6.60 -10.64
C ALA A 9 -1.62 7.49 -10.00
N ARG A 10 -0.86 8.24 -10.81
CA ARG A 10 0.18 9.15 -10.29
C ARG A 10 -0.44 10.19 -9.35
N GLY A 11 -1.60 10.72 -9.70
CA GLY A 11 -2.32 11.67 -8.86
C GLY A 11 -2.71 11.09 -7.50
N LEU A 12 -3.08 9.80 -7.46
CA LEU A 12 -3.42 9.14 -6.20
C LEU A 12 -2.20 9.00 -5.28
N TYR A 13 -1.05 8.58 -5.81
CA TYR A 13 0.18 8.52 -5.02
C TYR A 13 0.60 9.89 -4.49
N ASP A 14 0.51 10.90 -5.33
CA ASP A 14 0.84 12.28 -4.93
C ASP A 14 -0.11 12.77 -3.84
N ALA A 15 -1.40 12.54 -4.00
CA ALA A 15 -2.41 12.94 -3.02
C ALA A 15 -2.18 12.25 -1.67
N PHE A 16 -1.91 10.96 -1.69
CA PHE A 16 -1.61 10.21 -0.47
C PHE A 16 -0.38 10.78 0.23
N ASN A 17 0.71 11.00 -0.49
CA ASN A 17 1.96 11.46 0.11
C ASN A 17 1.89 12.88 0.66
N ARG A 18 1.04 13.75 0.09
CA ARG A 18 0.85 15.10 0.64
C ARG A 18 -0.28 15.20 1.65
N GLY A 19 -0.94 14.08 1.93
CA GLY A 19 -2.03 14.04 2.91
C GLY A 19 -3.33 14.64 2.42
N ASP A 20 -3.51 14.78 1.12
CA ASP A 20 -4.74 15.31 0.53
C ASP A 20 -5.74 14.19 0.29
N LEU A 21 -6.42 13.80 1.36
CA LEU A 21 -7.35 12.66 1.29
C LEU A 21 -8.61 12.97 0.49
N ASN A 22 -9.01 14.24 0.40
CA ASN A 22 -10.12 14.62 -0.47
C ASN A 22 -9.78 14.39 -1.94
N ALA A 23 -8.57 14.76 -2.37
CA ALA A 23 -8.11 14.50 -3.73
C ALA A 23 -8.03 12.99 -4.01
N PHE A 24 -7.58 12.22 -3.01
CA PHE A 24 -7.54 10.77 -3.14
C PHE A 24 -8.95 10.20 -3.33
N GLU A 25 -9.88 10.59 -2.47
CA GLU A 25 -11.27 10.14 -2.54
C GLU A 25 -11.90 10.48 -3.89
N ASN A 26 -11.64 11.68 -4.40
CA ASN A 26 -12.17 12.12 -5.69
C ASN A 26 -11.63 11.29 -6.85
N GLY A 27 -10.50 10.65 -6.69
CA GLY A 27 -9.93 9.74 -7.69
C GLY A 27 -10.46 8.32 -7.61
N CYS A 28 -11.32 8.01 -6.65
CA CYS A 28 -11.89 6.69 -6.45
C CYS A 28 -13.32 6.61 -6.98
N SER A 29 -13.70 5.44 -7.47
CA SER A 29 -15.10 5.11 -7.70
C SER A 29 -15.84 5.10 -6.35
N ARG A 30 -17.15 5.29 -6.42
CA ARG A 30 -18.00 5.28 -5.23
C ARG A 30 -17.90 3.96 -4.47
N GLU A 31 -17.83 2.87 -5.22
CA GLU A 31 -17.64 1.53 -4.69
C GLU A 31 -16.45 0.88 -5.39
N PHE A 32 -15.67 0.13 -4.65
CA PHE A 32 -14.52 -0.56 -5.18
C PHE A 32 -14.23 -1.82 -4.37
N VAL A 33 -13.23 -2.59 -4.79
CA VAL A 33 -12.71 -3.73 -4.04
C VAL A 33 -11.24 -3.45 -3.75
N TRP A 34 -10.93 -3.27 -2.48
CA TRP A 34 -9.57 -2.96 -2.02
C TRP A 34 -9.09 -4.06 -1.07
N ASN A 35 -8.05 -4.75 -1.48
CA ASN A 35 -7.42 -5.78 -0.67
C ASN A 35 -6.01 -5.38 -0.28
N GLU A 36 -5.76 -5.28 1.01
CA GLU A 36 -4.41 -5.25 1.54
C GLU A 36 -3.77 -6.63 1.37
N ALA A 37 -2.44 -6.68 1.32
CA ALA A 37 -1.73 -7.95 1.25
C ALA A 37 -2.11 -8.86 2.42
N GLU A 38 -2.22 -10.15 2.16
CA GLU A 38 -2.46 -11.11 3.22
C GLU A 38 -1.39 -10.98 4.29
N ASN A 39 -1.78 -11.01 5.54
CA ASN A 39 -0.92 -10.85 6.70
C ASN A 39 -0.34 -9.46 6.88
N SER A 40 -0.76 -8.46 6.10
CA SER A 40 -0.37 -7.08 6.35
C SER A 40 -1.04 -6.58 7.63
N LEU A 41 -0.52 -5.47 8.17
CA LEU A 41 -0.99 -4.90 9.44
C LEU A 41 -2.47 -4.51 9.39
N ASN A 42 -2.99 -4.18 8.22
CA ASN A 42 -4.35 -3.69 8.06
C ASN A 42 -5.22 -4.64 7.22
N ALA A 43 -4.83 -5.89 7.09
CA ALA A 43 -5.55 -6.85 6.24
C ALA A 43 -6.86 -7.36 6.83
N ALA A 44 -7.07 -7.18 8.12
CA ALA A 44 -8.22 -7.79 8.82
C ALA A 44 -9.57 -7.33 8.27
N GLY A 45 -9.64 -6.12 7.71
CA GLY A 45 -10.87 -5.58 7.14
C GLY A 45 -11.11 -5.94 5.67
N ASN A 46 -10.20 -6.69 5.04
CA ASN A 46 -10.36 -7.08 3.63
C ASN A 46 -11.68 -7.81 3.36
N PRO A 47 -12.35 -7.58 2.24
CA PRO A 47 -12.08 -6.48 1.32
C PRO A 47 -12.73 -5.18 1.83
N TYR A 48 -12.03 -4.07 1.63
CA TYR A 48 -12.60 -2.74 1.87
C TYR A 48 -13.37 -2.33 0.61
N ARG A 49 -14.56 -1.76 0.79
CA ARG A 49 -15.51 -1.59 -0.32
C ARG A 49 -15.75 -0.16 -0.76
N ASN A 50 -15.30 0.80 0.02
CA ASN A 50 -15.44 2.21 -0.31
C ASN A 50 -14.36 3.02 0.40
N PHE A 51 -14.25 4.29 0.05
CA PHE A 51 -13.19 5.15 0.60
C PHE A 51 -13.28 5.26 2.13
N LYS A 52 -14.49 5.37 2.67
CA LYS A 52 -14.66 5.48 4.13
C LYS A 52 -14.06 4.28 4.85
N GLN A 53 -14.28 3.08 4.33
CA GLN A 53 -13.73 1.86 4.93
C GLN A 53 -12.20 1.84 4.85
N VAL A 54 -11.63 2.24 3.71
CA VAL A 54 -10.17 2.32 3.56
C VAL A 54 -9.59 3.40 4.47
N LEU A 55 -10.25 4.55 4.56
CA LEU A 55 -9.82 5.63 5.44
C LEU A 55 -9.73 5.15 6.88
N GLU A 56 -10.78 4.53 7.39
CA GLU A 56 -10.86 4.09 8.78
C GLU A 56 -10.00 2.86 9.06
N GLY A 57 -9.89 1.95 8.10
CA GLY A 57 -9.21 0.67 8.30
C GLY A 57 -7.75 0.63 7.85
N VAL A 58 -7.34 1.52 6.99
CA VAL A 58 -5.98 1.51 6.43
C VAL A 58 -5.25 2.83 6.65
N PHE A 59 -5.81 3.93 6.15
CA PHE A 59 -5.09 5.21 6.14
C PHE A 59 -4.93 5.81 7.52
N GLN A 60 -6.00 5.86 8.31
CA GLN A 60 -5.94 6.40 9.67
C GLN A 60 -5.04 5.58 10.59
N PRO A 61 -5.15 4.23 10.62
CA PRO A 61 -4.23 3.43 11.42
C PRO A 61 -2.76 3.62 10.99
N THR A 62 -2.50 3.67 9.71
CA THR A 62 -1.14 3.88 9.20
C THR A 62 -0.57 5.22 9.66
N LYS A 63 -1.36 6.29 9.53
CA LYS A 63 -0.94 7.62 9.96
C LYS A 63 -0.74 7.69 11.47
N ARG A 64 -1.61 7.03 12.24
CA ARG A 64 -1.52 7.01 13.70
C ARG A 64 -0.27 6.25 14.18
N ASP A 65 0.04 5.13 13.52
CA ASP A 65 1.04 4.18 14.02
C ASP A 65 2.43 4.40 13.45
N PHE A 66 2.57 5.22 12.41
CA PHE A 66 3.85 5.52 11.78
C PHE A 66 4.08 7.02 11.70
N ASP A 67 5.31 7.44 11.98
CA ASP A 67 5.75 8.80 11.72
C ASP A 67 6.30 8.89 10.30
N GLY A 68 5.84 9.90 9.56
CA GLY A 68 6.37 10.18 8.24
C GLY A 68 6.17 9.06 7.23
N PHE A 69 5.03 8.36 7.30
CA PHE A 69 4.76 7.28 6.36
C PHE A 69 4.67 7.82 4.94
N ARG A 70 5.42 7.19 4.05
CA ARG A 70 5.45 7.56 2.63
C ARG A 70 5.30 6.34 1.77
N CYS A 71 4.64 6.55 0.65
CA CYS A 71 4.52 5.58 -0.41
C CYS A 71 5.37 6.10 -1.58
N ASP A 72 6.65 5.75 -1.57
CA ASP A 72 7.60 6.25 -2.57
C ASP A 72 7.48 5.43 -3.85
N LEU A 73 6.79 6.01 -4.82
CA LEU A 73 6.54 5.37 -6.11
C LEU A 73 7.82 5.36 -6.95
N GLU A 74 8.21 4.19 -7.43
CA GLU A 74 9.37 4.03 -8.29
C GLU A 74 8.97 3.88 -9.76
N LYS A 75 7.87 3.17 -10.04
CA LYS A 75 7.49 2.81 -11.39
C LYS A 75 5.98 2.65 -11.51
N LEU A 76 5.43 3.13 -12.62
CA LEU A 76 4.07 2.81 -13.05
C LEU A 76 4.15 2.05 -14.37
N LEU A 77 3.48 0.91 -14.43
CA LEU A 77 3.39 0.09 -15.63
C LEU A 77 1.97 0.16 -16.17
N ASP A 78 1.85 0.47 -17.43
CA ASP A 78 0.57 0.65 -18.12
C ASP A 78 0.11 -0.67 -18.72
N ALA A 79 -0.95 -1.25 -18.15
CA ALA A 79 -1.59 -2.44 -18.69
C ALA A 79 -3.06 -2.15 -19.09
N GLY A 80 -3.34 -0.94 -19.55
CA GLY A 80 -4.66 -0.53 -20.01
C GLY A 80 -5.54 -0.03 -18.89
N ASP A 81 -6.57 -0.77 -18.55
CA ASP A 81 -7.43 -0.46 -17.41
C ASP A 81 -6.81 -0.86 -16.07
N THR A 82 -5.70 -1.55 -16.12
CA THR A 82 -4.95 -1.96 -14.93
C THR A 82 -3.58 -1.29 -14.96
N ILE A 83 -3.27 -0.54 -13.90
CA ILE A 83 -1.98 0.11 -13.73
C ILE A 83 -1.27 -0.55 -12.57
N ILE A 84 0.00 -0.88 -12.76
CA ILE A 84 0.79 -1.51 -11.72
C ILE A 84 1.78 -0.48 -11.18
N GLY A 85 1.68 -0.18 -9.89
CA GLY A 85 2.60 0.72 -9.22
C GLY A 85 3.55 -0.07 -8.34
N THR A 86 4.85 0.15 -8.50
CA THR A 86 5.86 -0.45 -7.65
C THR A 86 6.66 0.64 -6.96
N GLY A 87 7.13 0.35 -5.78
CA GLY A 87 7.91 1.30 -5.02
C GLY A 87 8.23 0.78 -3.63
N ARG A 88 8.32 1.70 -2.69
CA ARG A 88 8.74 1.36 -1.33
C ARG A 88 7.98 2.19 -0.30
N TYR A 89 7.43 1.50 0.68
CA TYR A 89 6.89 2.14 1.89
C TYR A 89 8.04 2.53 2.81
N ARG A 90 7.98 3.73 3.36
CA ARG A 90 8.93 4.20 4.36
C ARG A 90 8.18 4.86 5.50
N GLY A 91 8.68 4.70 6.69
CA GLY A 91 8.11 5.31 7.88
C GLY A 91 8.74 4.74 9.13
N LYS A 92 8.53 5.42 10.26
CA LYS A 92 9.03 4.98 11.55
C LYS A 92 7.85 4.54 12.40
N ARG A 93 7.86 3.29 12.83
CA ARG A 93 6.82 2.77 13.74
C ARG A 93 6.93 3.47 15.08
N GLN A 94 5.86 4.13 15.52
CA GLN A 94 5.89 4.91 16.78
C GLN A 94 6.14 4.01 17.98
N GLU A 95 5.47 2.87 18.04
CA GLU A 95 5.53 1.96 19.17
C GLU A 95 6.92 1.38 19.42
N THR A 96 7.65 1.03 18.36
CA THR A 96 8.93 0.34 18.45
C THR A 96 10.13 1.20 18.09
N GLY A 97 9.91 2.33 17.39
CA GLY A 97 10.98 3.16 16.85
C GLY A 97 11.68 2.55 15.64
N LYS A 98 11.19 1.41 15.13
CA LYS A 98 11.83 0.74 13.99
C LYS A 98 11.43 1.38 12.67
N GLN A 99 12.37 1.43 11.74
CA GLN A 99 12.16 1.98 10.40
C GLN A 99 11.60 0.91 9.48
N LEU A 100 10.53 1.28 8.76
CA LEU A 100 9.99 0.47 7.68
C LEU A 100 10.62 0.90 6.37
N SER A 101 11.06 -0.06 5.58
CA SER A 101 11.52 0.15 4.21
C SER A 101 11.15 -1.09 3.41
N ALA A 102 9.88 -1.18 3.02
CA ALA A 102 9.30 -2.38 2.44
C ALA A 102 8.87 -2.15 1.00
N GLN A 103 9.28 -3.06 0.13
CA GLN A 103 8.82 -3.02 -1.26
C GLN A 103 7.31 -3.22 -1.32
N PHE A 104 6.67 -2.51 -2.25
CA PHE A 104 5.27 -2.75 -2.54
C PHE A 104 5.04 -2.94 -4.04
N CYS A 105 3.96 -3.61 -4.35
CA CYS A 105 3.38 -3.67 -5.67
C CYS A 105 1.88 -3.53 -5.54
N HIS A 106 1.32 -2.53 -6.20
CA HIS A 106 -0.12 -2.32 -6.25
C HIS A 106 -0.63 -2.65 -7.64
N VAL A 107 -1.63 -3.50 -7.71
CA VAL A 107 -2.38 -3.74 -8.93
C VAL A 107 -3.65 -2.89 -8.83
N LEU A 108 -3.72 -1.83 -9.65
CA LEU A 108 -4.75 -0.81 -9.59
C LEU A 108 -5.65 -0.96 -10.81
N HIS A 109 -6.93 -1.18 -10.59
CA HIS A 109 -7.91 -1.22 -11.66
C HIS A 109 -8.67 0.10 -11.73
N PHE A 110 -8.86 0.62 -12.93
CA PHE A 110 -9.58 1.87 -13.18
C PHE A 110 -10.82 1.60 -14.04
N ASP A 111 -11.90 2.27 -13.70
CA ASP A 111 -13.13 2.21 -14.48
C ASP A 111 -13.03 3.09 -15.73
N ARG A 112 -14.10 3.14 -16.51
CA ARG A 112 -14.10 3.89 -17.77
C ARG A 112 -13.98 5.41 -17.57
N ASP A 113 -14.23 5.90 -16.38
CA ASP A 113 -14.08 7.31 -16.03
C ASP A 113 -12.70 7.60 -15.40
N ALA A 114 -11.74 6.66 -15.51
CA ALA A 114 -10.41 6.74 -14.95
C ALA A 114 -10.44 6.94 -13.44
N ARG A 115 -11.38 6.30 -12.74
CA ARG A 115 -11.46 6.27 -11.29
C ARG A 115 -11.05 4.90 -10.78
N LEU A 116 -10.34 4.90 -9.68
CA LEU A 116 -9.88 3.67 -9.04
C LEU A 116 -11.05 2.86 -8.51
N ASP A 117 -11.23 1.63 -8.99
CA ASP A 117 -12.29 0.74 -8.54
C ASP A 117 -11.78 -0.64 -8.08
N GLY A 118 -10.49 -0.85 -8.10
CA GLY A 118 -9.90 -2.09 -7.59
C GLY A 118 -8.46 -1.89 -7.18
N VAL A 119 -8.08 -2.48 -6.05
CA VAL A 119 -6.71 -2.47 -5.54
C VAL A 119 -6.37 -3.84 -4.98
N GLN A 120 -5.24 -4.37 -5.39
CA GLN A 120 -4.61 -5.49 -4.71
C GLN A 120 -3.19 -5.07 -4.34
N GLU A 121 -2.91 -5.07 -3.06
CA GLU A 121 -1.58 -4.80 -2.54
C GLU A 121 -0.79 -6.08 -2.39
N TYR A 122 0.51 -6.02 -2.71
CA TYR A 122 1.52 -7.01 -2.34
C TYR A 122 2.67 -6.27 -1.69
N THR A 123 3.15 -6.76 -0.57
CA THR A 123 4.25 -6.11 0.15
C THR A 123 4.99 -7.10 1.04
N ASP A 124 6.09 -6.65 1.63
CA ASP A 124 6.90 -7.43 2.56
C ASP A 124 6.22 -7.45 3.94
N THR A 125 5.30 -8.38 4.12
CA THR A 125 4.51 -8.48 5.35
C THR A 125 5.31 -8.98 6.54
N LEU A 126 6.38 -9.72 6.31
CA LEU A 126 7.27 -10.11 7.40
C LEU A 126 7.96 -8.89 7.99
N GLN A 127 8.47 -7.99 7.15
CA GLN A 127 9.07 -6.76 7.63
C GLN A 127 8.06 -5.90 8.39
N GLU A 128 6.83 -5.79 7.88
CA GLU A 128 5.78 -5.07 8.58
C GLU A 128 5.55 -5.61 9.98
N ALA A 129 5.48 -6.93 10.12
CA ALA A 129 5.28 -7.58 11.41
C ALA A 129 6.48 -7.38 12.35
N GLU A 130 7.70 -7.46 11.83
CA GLU A 130 8.91 -7.20 12.61
C GLU A 130 8.94 -5.76 13.14
N VAL A 131 8.66 -4.80 12.26
CA VAL A 131 8.65 -3.37 12.61
C VAL A 131 7.57 -3.07 13.64
N ALA A 132 6.43 -3.73 13.55
CA ALA A 132 5.34 -3.59 14.51
C ALA A 132 5.58 -4.33 15.83
N GLY A 133 6.67 -5.09 15.94
CA GLY A 133 6.97 -5.86 17.16
C GLY A 133 6.10 -7.08 17.35
N ARG A 134 5.46 -7.56 16.26
CA ARG A 134 4.53 -8.71 16.35
C ARG A 134 5.21 -10.05 16.14
N VAL A 135 6.42 -10.04 15.60
CA VAL A 135 7.28 -11.21 15.49
C VAL A 135 8.67 -10.83 15.93
N GLN A 136 9.41 -11.81 16.44
CA GLN A 136 10.80 -11.58 16.73
C GLN A 136 11.55 -11.39 15.43
N GLN A 137 12.54 -10.48 15.47
CA GLN A 137 13.39 -10.26 14.32
C GLN A 137 14.06 -11.58 13.96
N VAL A 138 13.72 -12.10 12.78
CA VAL A 138 14.31 -13.32 12.30
C VAL A 138 15.76 -13.01 11.94
N GLU A 139 16.68 -13.80 12.45
CA GLU A 139 18.07 -13.72 12.06
C GLU A 139 18.14 -14.05 10.57
N ARG A 140 18.32 -13.01 9.77
CA ARG A 140 18.29 -13.17 8.33
C ARG A 140 19.52 -13.89 7.86
N VAL A 141 19.29 -14.86 7.04
CA VAL A 141 20.29 -15.46 6.19
C VAL A 141 21.33 -16.24 6.94
N ARG A 142 20.88 -17.15 7.71
CA ARG A 142 21.70 -18.34 7.72
C ARG A 142 21.04 -19.31 6.77
N ILE A 143 21.47 -19.24 5.55
CA ILE A 143 21.36 -20.44 4.75
C ILE A 143 22.20 -21.45 5.51
N ILE A 144 21.50 -22.28 6.22
CA ILE A 144 22.17 -23.40 6.86
C ILE A 144 22.75 -24.20 5.73
N GLN A 145 24.07 -24.19 5.66
CA GLN A 145 24.75 -25.06 4.74
C GLN A 145 24.33 -26.47 5.10
N PRO A 146 23.84 -27.25 4.15
CA PRO A 146 23.55 -28.64 4.46
C PRO A 146 24.79 -29.28 5.03
N ALA A 147 24.61 -29.99 6.12
CA ALA A 147 25.69 -30.78 6.67
C ALA A 147 26.16 -31.74 5.59
N MET A 148 27.40 -31.66 5.27
CA MET A 148 28.00 -32.49 4.26
C MET A 148 28.33 -33.84 4.84
#